data_0da8e796d12c6b631f0d92f54b7e5419
#
_entry.id   0da8e796d12c6b631f0d92f54b7e5419
#
_cell.length_a   1.000
_cell.length_b   1.000
_cell.length_c   1.000
_cell.angle_alpha   90.00
_cell.angle_beta   90.00
_cell.angle_gamma   90.00
#
_symmetry.space_group_name_H-M   'P 1'
#
loop_
_entity.id
_entity.type
_entity.pdbx_description
1 polymer ?
#
loop_
_entity_poly.entity_id
_entity_poly.type
_entity_poly.pdbx_seq_one_letter_code
_entity_poly.pdbx_strand_id
1 'polypeptide(L)'
;MSEAKELDPATQFKQLYDQEYLSVFRSIRAVVLDAAAAEDLTQETFVRAYRARHRYTPTAPPGAWLRRIGINLAISHLRRQKLARFLPARLYMAPDRRDYDRAEARDVVGKAMTALSPKLRAAIVLHYYDGLTREEIAAVLGVPAGTVASRIAKAVAIMRKTIGNDQESDTTRSTSEGALRGR
;
A
#
# COMPACT_ATOMS: atom_id res chain seq x y z
N MET A 1 -30.07 -6.14 -11.56
CA MET A 1 -28.76 -5.74 -11.01
C MET A 1 -29.04 -4.52 -10.16
N SER A 2 -28.95 -4.65 -8.84
CA SER A 2 -29.24 -3.55 -7.93
C SER A 2 -28.05 -2.56 -7.99
N GLU A 3 -28.30 -1.37 -8.50
CA GLU A 3 -27.35 -0.25 -8.34
C GLU A 3 -27.18 -0.06 -6.83
N ALA A 4 -26.05 -0.44 -6.29
CA ALA A 4 -25.69 -0.12 -4.92
C ALA A 4 -25.66 1.40 -4.84
N LYS A 5 -26.67 1.99 -4.22
CA LYS A 5 -26.80 3.43 -4.04
C LYS A 5 -25.54 3.91 -3.32
N GLU A 6 -24.72 4.67 -4.03
CA GLU A 6 -23.49 5.23 -3.47
C GLU A 6 -23.83 6.08 -2.24
N LEU A 7 -23.09 5.85 -1.14
CA LEU A 7 -23.29 6.61 0.09
C LEU A 7 -22.84 8.05 -0.10
N ASP A 8 -23.67 9.00 0.31
CA ASP A 8 -23.28 10.41 0.36
C ASP A 8 -22.39 10.68 1.59
N PRO A 9 -21.12 11.04 1.39
CA PRO A 9 -20.22 11.32 2.51
C PRO A 9 -20.69 12.47 3.42
N ALA A 10 -21.47 13.41 2.90
CA ALA A 10 -21.95 14.56 3.69
C ALA A 10 -22.96 14.14 4.75
N THR A 11 -23.84 13.21 4.43
CA THR A 11 -24.98 12.81 5.29
C THR A 11 -24.86 11.41 5.88
N GLN A 12 -24.11 10.52 5.24
CA GLN A 12 -24.00 9.09 5.59
C GLN A 12 -22.57 8.67 5.97
N PHE A 13 -21.77 9.59 6.54
CA PHE A 13 -20.35 9.34 6.80
C PHE A 13 -20.10 8.16 7.74
N LYS A 14 -20.97 7.93 8.73
CA LYS A 14 -20.83 6.77 9.62
C LYS A 14 -20.94 5.45 8.87
N GLN A 15 -21.92 5.33 7.98
CA GLN A 15 -22.08 4.13 7.15
C GLN A 15 -20.90 3.94 6.21
N LEU A 16 -20.41 5.03 5.61
CA LEU A 16 -19.22 5.01 4.76
C LEU A 16 -17.97 4.57 5.55
N TYR A 17 -17.81 5.03 6.78
CA TYR A 17 -16.75 4.58 7.67
C TYR A 17 -16.83 3.07 7.93
N ASP A 18 -18.00 2.60 8.35
CA ASP A 18 -18.22 1.18 8.70
C ASP A 18 -17.95 0.25 7.48
N GLN A 19 -18.29 0.68 6.27
CA GLN A 19 -18.08 -0.09 5.04
C GLN A 19 -16.65 -0.06 4.52
N GLU A 20 -16.00 1.10 4.57
CA GLU A 20 -14.72 1.30 3.88
C GLU A 20 -13.49 1.20 4.79
N TYR A 21 -13.66 1.22 6.13
CA TYR A 21 -12.53 1.25 7.06
C TYR A 21 -11.52 0.13 6.80
N LEU A 22 -12.00 -1.10 6.74
CA LEU A 22 -11.13 -2.27 6.58
C LEU A 22 -10.43 -2.29 5.22
N SER A 23 -11.13 -1.89 4.16
CA SER A 23 -10.57 -1.80 2.81
C SER A 23 -9.47 -0.74 2.73
N VAL A 24 -9.74 0.47 3.25
CA VAL A 24 -8.75 1.57 3.30
C VAL A 24 -7.55 1.19 4.15
N PHE A 25 -7.76 0.59 5.33
CA PHE A 25 -6.68 0.10 6.19
C PHE A 25 -5.77 -0.90 5.47
N ARG A 26 -6.35 -1.90 4.82
CA ARG A 26 -5.59 -2.92 4.08
C ARG A 26 -4.78 -2.33 2.95
N SER A 27 -5.35 -1.40 2.18
CA SER A 27 -4.64 -0.71 1.09
C SER A 27 -3.47 0.12 1.62
N ILE A 28 -3.69 0.89 2.71
CA ILE A 28 -2.62 1.66 3.36
C ILE A 28 -1.54 0.72 3.90
N ARG A 29 -1.93 -0.34 4.61
CA ARG A 29 -1.00 -1.34 5.17
C ARG A 29 -0.13 -1.99 4.10
N ALA A 30 -0.72 -2.37 2.98
CA ALA A 30 0.02 -2.95 1.85
C ALA A 30 1.02 -1.96 1.22
N VAL A 31 0.80 -0.64 1.35
CA VAL A 31 1.73 0.38 0.88
C VAL A 31 2.81 0.70 1.91
N VAL A 32 2.47 0.88 3.20
CA VAL A 32 3.46 1.26 4.22
C VAL A 32 4.25 0.08 4.76
N LEU A 33 3.68 -1.13 4.71
CA LEU A 33 4.25 -2.37 5.24
C LEU A 33 4.52 -2.31 6.75
N ASP A 34 3.68 -1.60 7.50
CA ASP A 34 3.76 -1.42 8.94
C ASP A 34 2.33 -1.29 9.47
N ALA A 35 1.93 -2.16 10.40
CA ALA A 35 0.56 -2.22 10.88
C ALA A 35 0.19 -1.01 11.76
N ALA A 36 1.09 -0.59 12.64
CA ALA A 36 0.85 0.54 13.52
C ALA A 36 0.75 1.85 12.73
N ALA A 37 1.70 2.09 11.80
CA ALA A 37 1.63 3.24 10.91
C ALA A 37 0.39 3.21 10.02
N ALA A 38 -0.05 2.01 9.57
CA ALA A 38 -1.27 1.89 8.76
C ALA A 38 -2.51 2.27 9.56
N GLU A 39 -2.59 1.90 10.82
CA GLU A 39 -3.71 2.26 11.69
C GLU A 39 -3.80 3.77 11.90
N ASP A 40 -2.69 4.41 12.26
CA ASP A 40 -2.62 5.86 12.45
C ASP A 40 -3.01 6.61 11.15
N LEU A 41 -2.48 6.17 10.02
CA LEU A 41 -2.77 6.78 8.72
C LEU A 41 -4.22 6.55 8.28
N THR A 42 -4.82 5.42 8.67
CA THR A 42 -6.24 5.14 8.40
C THR A 42 -7.11 6.08 9.22
N GLN A 43 -6.85 6.23 10.51
CA GLN A 43 -7.58 7.18 11.37
C GLN A 43 -7.46 8.60 10.82
N GLU A 44 -6.25 9.04 10.47
CA GLU A 44 -6.02 10.37 9.87
C GLU A 44 -6.76 10.53 8.53
N THR A 45 -6.86 9.46 7.74
CA THR A 45 -7.63 9.44 6.48
C THR A 45 -9.09 9.79 6.74
N PHE A 46 -9.71 9.10 7.69
CA PHE A 46 -11.13 9.32 8.00
C PHE A 46 -11.37 10.68 8.68
N VAL A 47 -10.46 11.16 9.52
CA VAL A 47 -10.53 12.51 10.09
C VAL A 47 -10.50 13.57 8.98
N ARG A 48 -9.58 13.44 8.02
CA ARG A 48 -9.51 14.39 6.88
C ARG A 48 -10.72 14.28 5.98
N ALA A 49 -11.17 13.07 5.69
CA ALA A 49 -12.38 12.84 4.91
C ALA A 49 -13.61 13.46 5.58
N TYR A 50 -13.78 13.26 6.89
CA TYR A 50 -14.88 13.86 7.64
C TYR A 50 -14.88 15.39 7.57
N ARG A 51 -13.72 16.02 7.73
CA ARG A 51 -13.58 17.47 7.61
C ARG A 51 -13.88 17.98 6.20
N ALA A 52 -13.60 17.18 5.18
CA ALA A 52 -13.80 17.53 3.78
C ALA A 52 -15.12 17.01 3.19
N ARG A 53 -15.96 16.30 3.95
CA ARG A 53 -17.13 15.58 3.44
C ARG A 53 -18.13 16.44 2.65
N HIS A 54 -18.28 17.69 3.03
CA HIS A 54 -19.17 18.64 2.32
C HIS A 54 -18.57 19.19 1.01
N ARG A 55 -17.25 18.92 0.76
CA ARG A 55 -16.56 19.30 -0.48
C ARG A 55 -16.40 18.12 -1.41
N TYR A 56 -16.94 16.97 -1.03
CA TYR A 56 -16.94 15.81 -1.90
C TYR A 56 -17.77 16.11 -3.14
N THR A 57 -17.18 15.92 -4.32
CA THR A 57 -17.86 15.99 -5.61
C THR A 57 -17.91 14.56 -6.17
N PRO A 58 -19.07 14.07 -6.63
CA PRO A 58 -19.26 12.70 -7.09
C PRO A 58 -18.61 12.43 -8.46
N THR A 59 -17.32 12.80 -8.60
CA THR A 59 -16.49 12.48 -9.77
C THR A 59 -15.86 11.09 -9.69
N ALA A 60 -15.91 10.46 -8.52
CA ALA A 60 -15.43 9.11 -8.26
C ALA A 60 -16.21 8.54 -7.07
N PRO A 61 -16.36 7.19 -6.95
CA PRO A 61 -16.99 6.57 -5.80
C PRO A 61 -16.38 7.02 -4.46
N PRO A 62 -17.18 7.15 -3.38
CA PRO A 62 -16.68 7.57 -2.07
C PRO A 62 -15.49 6.74 -1.55
N GLY A 63 -15.48 5.43 -1.80
CA GLY A 63 -14.36 4.55 -1.48
C GLY A 63 -13.07 4.91 -2.22
N ALA A 64 -13.15 5.28 -3.50
CA ALA A 64 -11.98 5.73 -4.27
C ALA A 64 -11.46 7.08 -3.75
N TRP A 65 -12.37 7.98 -3.36
CA TRP A 65 -12.00 9.24 -2.73
C TRP A 65 -11.28 9.04 -1.39
N LEU A 66 -11.75 8.13 -0.53
CA LEU A 66 -11.07 7.76 0.71
C LEU A 66 -9.69 7.16 0.44
N ARG A 67 -9.57 6.24 -0.52
CA ARG A 67 -8.28 5.66 -0.94
C ARG A 67 -7.30 6.74 -1.43
N ARG A 68 -7.79 7.72 -2.19
CA ARG A 68 -6.97 8.86 -2.61
C ARG A 68 -6.34 9.59 -1.43
N ILE A 69 -7.12 9.89 -0.39
CA ILE A 69 -6.62 10.54 0.82
C ILE A 69 -5.59 9.64 1.51
N GLY A 70 -5.94 8.37 1.77
CA GLY A 70 -5.11 7.42 2.51
C GLY A 70 -3.80 7.07 1.82
N ILE A 71 -3.83 6.77 0.53
CA ILE A 71 -2.62 6.43 -0.24
C ILE A 71 -1.67 7.63 -0.35
N ASN A 72 -2.20 8.84 -0.52
CA ASN A 72 -1.36 10.05 -0.53
C ASN A 72 -0.73 10.33 0.84
N LEU A 73 -1.43 10.05 1.94
CA LEU A 73 -0.88 10.08 3.29
C LEU A 73 0.23 9.04 3.47
N ALA A 74 0.00 7.80 3.03
CA ALA A 74 0.97 6.71 3.09
C ALA A 74 2.27 7.04 2.33
N ILE A 75 2.16 7.51 1.09
CA ILE A 75 3.32 7.93 0.28
C ILE A 75 4.07 9.08 0.95
N SER A 76 3.33 10.07 1.48
CA SER A 76 3.92 11.22 2.18
C SER A 76 4.62 10.82 3.47
N HIS A 77 4.04 9.89 4.24
CA HIS A 77 4.64 9.30 5.44
C HIS A 77 5.97 8.62 5.11
N LEU A 78 6.00 7.73 4.13
CA LEU A 78 7.21 7.03 3.72
C LEU A 78 8.29 7.97 3.17
N ARG A 79 7.89 9.04 2.46
CA ARG A 79 8.83 10.07 2.00
C ARG A 79 9.47 10.80 3.18
N ARG A 80 8.67 11.22 4.17
CA ARG A 80 9.19 11.87 5.39
C ARG A 80 10.11 10.95 6.17
N GLN A 81 9.72 9.69 6.35
CA GLN A 81 10.52 8.68 7.01
C GLN A 81 11.88 8.45 6.31
N LYS A 82 11.89 8.45 4.97
CA LYS A 82 13.13 8.36 4.19
C LYS A 82 14.03 9.58 4.42
N LEU A 83 13.46 10.80 4.39
CA LEU A 83 14.21 12.03 4.63
C LEU A 83 14.78 12.09 6.06
N ALA A 84 14.00 11.67 7.04
CA ALA A 84 14.43 11.67 8.43
C ALA A 84 15.66 10.78 8.70
N ARG A 85 15.87 9.72 7.89
CA ARG A 85 17.08 8.87 7.98
C ARG A 85 18.37 9.56 7.58
N PHE A 86 18.28 10.65 6.82
CA PHE A 86 19.45 11.47 6.42
C PHE A 86 19.73 12.62 7.40
N LEU A 87 18.85 12.85 8.40
CA LEU A 87 19.06 13.82 9.45
C LEU A 87 19.91 13.22 10.57
N PRO A 88 20.79 14.02 11.24
CA PRO A 88 21.58 13.53 12.38
C PRO A 88 20.69 12.92 13.45
N ALA A 89 21.09 11.78 14.01
CA ALA A 89 20.33 10.96 14.95
C ALA A 89 19.80 11.67 16.22
N ARG A 90 20.27 12.89 16.50
CA ARG A 90 19.86 13.69 17.66
C ARG A 90 18.46 14.29 17.59
N LEU A 91 17.78 14.25 16.42
CA LEU A 91 16.49 14.92 16.18
C LEU A 91 15.34 13.96 15.82
N TYR A 92 15.58 12.66 15.73
CA TYR A 92 14.55 11.73 15.29
C TYR A 92 14.57 10.41 16.07
N MET A 93 13.52 10.19 16.86
CA MET A 93 13.19 8.85 17.36
C MET A 93 12.44 8.13 16.22
N ALA A 94 13.12 7.22 15.54
CA ALA A 94 12.49 6.36 14.54
C ALA A 94 11.54 5.37 15.27
N PRO A 95 10.28 5.21 14.83
CA PRO A 95 9.46 4.11 15.32
C PRO A 95 10.15 2.78 15.02
N ASP A 96 10.10 1.85 15.98
CA ASP A 96 10.76 0.55 15.87
C ASP A 96 10.11 -0.29 14.78
N ARG A 97 10.87 -0.63 13.75
CA ARG A 97 10.43 -1.38 12.57
C ARG A 97 10.33 -2.90 12.79
N ARG A 98 10.55 -3.37 14.02
CA ARG A 98 10.90 -4.79 14.24
C ARG A 98 9.77 -5.79 14.08
N ASP A 99 8.50 -5.38 14.12
CA ASP A 99 7.39 -6.34 14.11
C ASP A 99 6.90 -6.73 12.72
N TYR A 100 7.06 -5.86 11.72
CA TYR A 100 6.62 -6.16 10.36
C TYR A 100 7.61 -7.02 9.58
N ASP A 101 8.92 -6.81 9.79
CA ASP A 101 9.98 -7.53 9.09
C ASP A 101 10.03 -9.04 9.41
N ARG A 102 9.41 -9.48 10.53
CA ARG A 102 9.54 -10.87 10.98
C ARG A 102 8.43 -11.82 10.54
N ALA A 103 7.19 -11.36 10.41
CA ALA A 103 6.06 -12.25 10.13
C ALA A 103 5.71 -12.33 8.62
N GLU A 104 5.76 -11.22 7.90
CA GLU A 104 5.34 -11.16 6.48
C GLU A 104 6.52 -11.20 5.48
N ALA A 105 7.74 -10.86 5.90
CA ALA A 105 8.93 -11.08 5.07
C ALA A 105 9.28 -12.58 4.86
N ARG A 106 8.56 -13.48 5.53
CA ARG A 106 8.65 -14.93 5.25
C ARG A 106 7.85 -15.35 4.04
N ASP A 107 6.87 -14.56 3.62
CA ASP A 107 6.13 -14.78 2.39
C ASP A 107 6.89 -14.16 1.21
N VAL A 108 7.02 -14.92 0.13
CA VAL A 108 7.67 -14.51 -1.13
C VAL A 108 7.08 -13.20 -1.67
N VAL A 109 5.76 -13.03 -1.54
CA VAL A 109 5.07 -11.80 -1.96
C VAL A 109 5.45 -10.60 -1.07
N GLY A 110 5.58 -10.80 0.24
CA GLY A 110 6.01 -9.76 1.19
C GLY A 110 7.41 -9.23 0.85
N LYS A 111 8.36 -10.11 0.58
CA LYS A 111 9.70 -9.75 0.12
C LYS A 111 9.66 -8.97 -1.20
N ALA A 112 8.87 -9.43 -2.16
CA ALA A 112 8.70 -8.73 -3.43
C ALA A 112 8.09 -7.33 -3.25
N MET A 113 7.15 -7.16 -2.34
CA MET A 113 6.56 -5.86 -2.01
C MET A 113 7.57 -4.91 -1.33
N THR A 114 8.48 -5.42 -0.48
CA THR A 114 9.52 -4.59 0.14
C THR A 114 10.54 -4.06 -0.89
N ALA A 115 10.78 -4.78 -1.97
CA ALA A 115 11.67 -4.36 -3.06
C ALA A 115 11.10 -3.18 -3.88
N LEU A 116 9.79 -2.92 -3.79
CA LEU A 116 9.15 -1.84 -4.52
C LEU A 116 9.32 -0.49 -3.81
N SER A 117 9.55 0.57 -4.59
CA SER A 117 9.40 1.93 -4.07
C SER A 117 7.94 2.21 -3.67
N PRO A 118 7.67 3.14 -2.72
CA PRO A 118 6.30 3.45 -2.29
C PRO A 118 5.33 3.77 -3.43
N LYS A 119 5.80 4.49 -4.47
CA LYS A 119 4.98 4.86 -5.64
C LYS A 119 4.65 3.65 -6.52
N LEU A 120 5.56 2.69 -6.66
CA LEU A 120 5.32 1.45 -7.40
C LEU A 120 4.38 0.53 -6.62
N ARG A 121 4.57 0.44 -5.32
CA ARG A 121 3.73 -0.33 -4.41
C ARG A 121 2.29 0.16 -4.40
N ALA A 122 2.08 1.48 -4.31
CA ALA A 122 0.76 2.08 -4.40
C ALA A 122 0.05 1.73 -5.73
N ALA A 123 0.77 1.77 -6.87
CA ALA A 123 0.17 1.43 -8.17
C ALA A 123 -0.25 -0.05 -8.24
N ILE A 124 0.55 -0.98 -7.68
CA ILE A 124 0.23 -2.41 -7.61
C ILE A 124 -0.96 -2.66 -6.70
N VAL A 125 -0.99 -2.06 -5.52
CA VAL A 125 -2.09 -2.23 -4.56
C VAL A 125 -3.41 -1.74 -5.15
N LEU A 126 -3.43 -0.52 -5.68
CA LEU A 126 -4.64 0.06 -6.27
C LEU A 126 -5.15 -0.75 -7.47
N HIS A 127 -4.26 -1.34 -8.27
CA HIS A 127 -4.64 -2.10 -9.45
C HIS A 127 -5.09 -3.53 -9.12
N TYR A 128 -4.26 -4.29 -8.43
CA TYR A 128 -4.50 -5.73 -8.23
C TYR A 128 -5.30 -6.05 -6.96
N TYR A 129 -5.22 -5.20 -5.95
CA TYR A 129 -5.94 -5.43 -4.69
C TYR A 129 -7.27 -4.65 -4.64
N ASP A 130 -7.24 -3.37 -5.02
CA ASP A 130 -8.44 -2.52 -5.01
C ASP A 130 -9.24 -2.60 -6.33
N GLY A 131 -8.71 -3.24 -7.38
CA GLY A 131 -9.39 -3.47 -8.65
C GLY A 131 -9.60 -2.21 -9.50
N LEU A 132 -8.87 -1.13 -9.23
CA LEU A 132 -9.04 0.13 -9.94
C LEU A 132 -8.46 0.08 -11.35
N THR A 133 -9.13 0.76 -12.28
CA THR A 133 -8.64 1.03 -13.62
C THR A 133 -7.43 1.97 -13.60
N ARG A 134 -6.68 2.03 -14.69
CA ARG A 134 -5.52 2.93 -14.78
C ARG A 134 -5.91 4.40 -14.68
N GLU A 135 -7.05 4.75 -15.19
CA GLU A 135 -7.65 6.10 -15.16
C GLU A 135 -8.02 6.49 -13.73
N GLU A 136 -8.66 5.60 -12.98
CA GLU A 136 -8.98 5.81 -11.57
C GLU A 136 -7.72 5.91 -10.71
N ILE A 137 -6.72 5.06 -10.94
CA ILE A 137 -5.42 5.13 -10.26
C ILE A 137 -4.71 6.45 -10.60
N ALA A 138 -4.80 6.91 -11.84
CA ALA A 138 -4.24 8.19 -12.26
C ALA A 138 -4.87 9.35 -11.47
N ALA A 139 -6.19 9.34 -11.31
CA ALA A 139 -6.92 10.30 -10.50
C ALA A 139 -6.54 10.22 -9.00
N VAL A 140 -6.41 9.00 -8.45
CA VAL A 140 -5.98 8.76 -7.06
C VAL A 140 -4.57 9.29 -6.79
N LEU A 141 -3.62 8.99 -7.68
CA LEU A 141 -2.21 9.33 -7.50
C LEU A 141 -1.82 10.71 -8.02
N GLY A 142 -2.73 11.40 -8.72
CA GLY A 142 -2.48 12.71 -9.34
C GLY A 142 -1.39 12.65 -10.41
N VAL A 143 -1.41 11.62 -11.27
CA VAL A 143 -0.42 11.41 -12.35
C VAL A 143 -1.12 10.98 -13.64
N PRO A 144 -0.49 11.16 -14.83
CA PRO A 144 -1.06 10.66 -16.07
C PRO A 144 -1.25 9.13 -16.09
N ALA A 145 -2.28 8.61 -16.79
CA ALA A 145 -2.55 7.18 -16.93
C ALA A 145 -1.37 6.40 -17.53
N GLY A 146 -0.63 6.98 -18.48
CA GLY A 146 0.62 6.41 -18.99
C GLY A 146 1.70 6.21 -17.93
N THR A 147 1.77 7.11 -16.93
CA THR A 147 2.66 6.96 -15.78
C THR A 147 2.22 5.81 -14.88
N VAL A 148 0.91 5.58 -14.73
CA VAL A 148 0.37 4.43 -13.98
C VAL A 148 0.76 3.14 -14.68
N ALA A 149 0.55 3.04 -16.00
CA ALA A 149 0.89 1.86 -16.79
C ALA A 149 2.39 1.51 -16.66
N SER A 150 3.29 2.50 -16.78
CA SER A 150 4.72 2.30 -16.63
C SER A 150 5.12 1.88 -15.20
N ARG A 151 4.45 2.43 -14.18
CA ARG A 151 4.69 2.02 -12.77
C ARG A 151 4.26 0.58 -12.52
N ILE A 152 3.09 0.17 -13.02
CA ILE A 152 2.62 -1.22 -12.88
C ILE A 152 3.59 -2.17 -13.59
N ALA A 153 3.96 -1.90 -14.85
CA ALA A 153 4.90 -2.73 -15.60
C ALA A 153 6.25 -2.87 -14.88
N LYS A 154 6.81 -1.75 -14.40
CA LYS A 154 8.07 -1.74 -13.64
C LYS A 154 7.95 -2.51 -12.33
N ALA A 155 6.86 -2.36 -11.61
CA ALA A 155 6.64 -3.06 -10.35
C ALA A 155 6.54 -4.57 -10.57
N VAL A 156 5.77 -5.02 -11.57
CA VAL A 156 5.66 -6.44 -11.94
C VAL A 156 7.02 -7.03 -12.32
N ALA A 157 7.83 -6.30 -13.10
CA ALA A 157 9.18 -6.74 -13.47
C ALA A 157 10.09 -6.94 -12.24
N ILE A 158 10.07 -5.99 -11.28
CA ILE A 158 10.84 -6.10 -10.04
C ILE A 158 10.35 -7.29 -9.20
N MET A 159 9.03 -7.45 -9.04
CA MET A 159 8.46 -8.53 -8.26
C MET A 159 8.81 -9.90 -8.84
N ARG A 160 8.70 -10.08 -10.18
CA ARG A 160 9.10 -11.32 -10.86
C ARG A 160 10.55 -11.67 -10.60
N LYS A 161 11.45 -10.68 -10.70
CA LYS A 161 12.88 -10.90 -10.43
C LYS A 161 13.12 -11.30 -8.99
N THR A 162 12.46 -10.65 -8.02
CA THR A 162 12.62 -10.98 -6.60
C THR A 162 12.11 -12.38 -6.28
N ILE A 163 10.95 -12.77 -6.83
CA ILE A 163 10.35 -14.10 -6.64
C ILE A 163 11.21 -15.18 -7.28
N GLY A 164 11.73 -14.97 -8.50
CA GLY A 164 12.61 -15.93 -9.16
C GLY A 164 13.92 -16.18 -8.40
N ASN A 165 14.55 -15.14 -7.89
CA ASN A 165 15.77 -15.25 -7.09
C ASN A 165 15.54 -16.01 -5.76
N ASP A 166 14.35 -15.88 -5.14
CA ASP A 166 14.00 -16.60 -3.91
C ASP A 166 13.86 -18.11 -4.17
N GLN A 167 13.27 -18.50 -5.31
CA GLN A 167 13.10 -19.91 -5.69
C GLN A 167 14.44 -20.59 -5.98
N GLU A 168 15.37 -19.91 -6.65
CA GLU A 168 16.72 -20.42 -6.89
C GLU A 168 17.51 -20.61 -5.59
N SER A 169 17.35 -19.70 -4.64
CA SER A 169 18.01 -19.76 -3.33
C SER A 169 17.52 -20.93 -2.46
N ASP A 170 16.22 -21.23 -2.50
CA ASP A 170 15.61 -22.36 -1.77
C ASP A 170 16.00 -23.71 -2.38
N THR A 171 16.10 -23.81 -3.70
CA THR A 171 16.53 -25.02 -4.41
C THR A 171 17.98 -25.34 -4.07
N THR A 172 18.85 -24.33 -4.00
CA THR A 172 20.27 -24.49 -3.66
C THR A 172 20.48 -24.92 -2.19
N ARG A 173 19.68 -24.41 -1.27
CA ARG A 173 19.70 -24.81 0.15
C ARG A 173 19.24 -26.26 0.34
N SER A 174 18.16 -26.66 -0.30
CA SER A 174 17.62 -28.03 -0.22
C SER A 174 18.62 -29.06 -0.76
N THR A 175 19.37 -28.73 -1.82
CA THR A 175 20.38 -29.60 -2.40
C THR A 175 21.61 -29.75 -1.49
N SER A 176 22.02 -28.70 -0.81
CA SER A 176 23.18 -28.74 0.12
C SER A 176 22.87 -29.46 1.44
N GLU A 177 21.65 -29.40 1.96
CA GLU A 177 21.24 -30.17 3.16
C GLU A 177 21.07 -31.66 2.87
N GLY A 178 20.63 -32.03 1.68
CA GLY A 178 20.58 -33.45 1.24
C GLY A 178 21.93 -34.09 1.13
N ALA A 179 22.97 -33.35 0.72
CA ALA A 179 24.33 -33.85 0.57
C ALA A 179 25.06 -34.11 1.90
N LEU A 180 24.65 -33.43 2.99
CA LEU A 180 25.24 -33.59 4.33
C LEU A 180 24.65 -34.74 5.15
N ARG A 181 23.48 -35.24 4.79
CA ARG A 181 22.83 -36.40 5.46
C ARG A 181 23.15 -37.74 4.87
N GLY A 182 23.96 -37.78 3.83
CA GLY A 182 24.38 -39.02 3.10
C GLY A 182 25.81 -39.50 3.38
N ARG A 183 26.45 -39.09 4.50
CA ARG A 183 27.74 -39.61 4.93
C ARG A 183 27.68 -40.18 6.33
#